data_5d5f6c585e7679d06ff7612efd58b078
#
_entry.id   5d5f6c585e7679d06ff7612efd58b078
#
_cell.length_a   1.000
_cell.length_b   1.000
_cell.length_c   1.000
_cell.angle_alpha   90.00
_cell.angle_beta   90.00
_cell.angle_gamma   90.00
#
_symmetry.space_group_name_H-M   'P 1'
#
loop_
_entity.id
_entity.type
_entity.pdbx_description
1 polymer ?
#
loop_
_entity_poly.entity_id
_entity_poly.type
_entity_poly.pdbx_seq_one_letter_code
_entity_poly.pdbx_strand_id
1 'polypeptide(L)'
;HGFREPKNIFELFPLNFFQYSKAERFYEAEETLNIESSDLEEKSDLSNVFKYLETFPGNRERFVGVVTNNLKDLEVLTKYGDLIDIKWSEDLKWARPYISENRRGARPRSFSDIIKLGDLVWLSKDNVTQTISLTQIPEAQSALISIDPKSGSILASVGGYDFALSKFNRVEQASPLLGSNFKPFLYAAAFSNGFTPSSLINDAPIIFEDEALEEKWRPRNASGKFYGPTRLREGLLQSRNLVSVRLMRELGVDKVRNFAEKFGFDKQRLPADLSLSLGTASLNPLSNAVAYSVFANEGKKVEPYL
;
A
#
# COMPACT_ATOMS: atom_id res chain seq x y z
N HIS A 1 -6.06 -2.50 -8.21
CA HIS A 1 -7.20 -2.54 -7.31
C HIS A 1 -8.41 -1.93 -8.02
N GLY A 2 -9.61 -2.51 -7.86
CA GLY A 2 -10.86 -1.98 -8.40
C GLY A 2 -11.52 -1.03 -7.41
N PHE A 3 -12.56 -0.28 -7.87
CA PHE A 3 -13.38 0.52 -7.00
C PHE A 3 -14.19 -0.40 -6.07
N ARG A 4 -14.11 -0.16 -4.77
CA ARG A 4 -14.89 -0.86 -3.75
C ARG A 4 -16.22 -0.16 -3.57
N GLU A 5 -17.30 -0.94 -3.43
CA GLU A 5 -18.60 -0.36 -3.14
C GLU A 5 -18.54 0.47 -1.85
N PRO A 6 -19.04 1.71 -1.87
CA PRO A 6 -19.13 2.55 -0.67
C PRO A 6 -20.09 1.92 0.34
N LYS A 7 -19.89 2.24 1.62
CA LYS A 7 -20.83 1.87 2.67
C LYS A 7 -22.08 2.75 2.54
N ASN A 8 -23.26 2.14 2.46
CA ASN A 8 -24.52 2.87 2.41
C ASN A 8 -25.01 3.16 3.82
N ILE A 9 -25.29 4.42 4.13
CA ILE A 9 -25.72 4.83 5.46
C ILE A 9 -27.24 4.68 5.68
N PHE A 10 -28.03 4.35 4.65
CA PHE A 10 -29.46 4.07 4.83
C PHE A 10 -29.77 2.88 5.72
N GLU A 11 -28.81 1.96 5.89
CA GLU A 11 -28.92 0.90 6.88
C GLU A 11 -28.92 1.41 8.32
N LEU A 12 -28.39 2.61 8.55
CA LEU A 12 -28.23 3.24 9.85
C LEU A 12 -29.24 4.39 10.08
N PHE A 13 -29.70 5.02 9.00
CA PHE A 13 -30.56 6.20 9.04
C PHE A 13 -31.71 6.06 8.03
N PRO A 14 -32.98 6.35 8.40
CA PRO A 14 -34.16 6.18 7.52
C PRO A 14 -34.15 7.05 6.27
N LEU A 15 -34.74 6.55 5.20
CA LEU A 15 -34.84 7.18 3.87
C LEU A 15 -35.46 8.58 3.82
N ASN A 16 -36.26 8.96 4.80
CA ASN A 16 -37.01 10.25 4.84
C ASN A 16 -36.05 11.46 4.83
N PHE A 17 -34.83 11.26 5.27
CA PHE A 17 -33.77 12.26 5.33
C PHE A 17 -33.41 12.89 3.96
N PHE A 18 -33.53 12.13 2.86
CA PHE A 18 -33.06 12.56 1.53
C PHE A 18 -34.15 13.09 0.60
N GLN A 19 -35.41 13.16 1.05
CA GLN A 19 -36.48 13.70 0.24
C GLN A 19 -36.48 15.24 0.11
N TYR A 20 -35.65 15.93 0.89
CA TYR A 20 -35.56 17.40 0.94
C TYR A 20 -34.25 17.96 0.39
N SER A 21 -33.89 17.55 -0.83
CA SER A 21 -32.69 18.07 -1.51
C SER A 21 -32.94 19.46 -2.11
N LYS A 22 -33.05 20.50 -1.28
CA LYS A 22 -32.76 21.89 -1.67
C LYS A 22 -31.93 22.55 -0.60
N ALA A 23 -30.68 22.81 -0.91
CA ALA A 23 -29.66 23.43 -0.07
C ALA A 23 -30.08 24.78 0.56
N GLU A 24 -31.04 25.47 -0.01
CA GLU A 24 -31.58 26.72 0.52
C GLU A 24 -32.22 26.59 1.90
N ARG A 25 -32.61 25.39 2.33
CA ARG A 25 -33.24 25.16 3.63
C ARG A 25 -32.26 24.82 4.78
N PHE A 26 -31.05 24.44 4.48
CA PHE A 26 -30.07 24.08 5.51
C PHE A 26 -29.46 25.28 6.22
N TYR A 27 -29.33 26.42 5.53
CA TYR A 27 -28.83 27.66 6.11
C TYR A 27 -29.92 28.49 6.78
N GLU A 28 -31.17 28.44 6.30
CA GLU A 28 -32.32 29.17 6.92
C GLU A 28 -32.77 28.54 8.25
N ALA A 29 -32.42 27.31 8.54
CA ALA A 29 -32.84 26.62 9.77
C ALA A 29 -32.08 27.10 11.03
N GLU A 30 -30.97 27.85 10.89
CA GLU A 30 -30.30 28.47 12.04
C GLU A 30 -30.92 29.83 12.46
N GLU A 31 -31.58 30.56 11.56
CA GLU A 31 -32.04 31.92 11.84
C GLU A 31 -33.54 32.08 12.15
N THR A 32 -34.43 31.13 11.87
CA THR A 32 -35.88 31.27 12.10
C THR A 32 -36.50 30.02 12.71
N LEU A 33 -36.58 29.94 14.02
CA LEU A 33 -37.18 28.85 14.75
C LEU A 33 -38.56 29.22 15.32
N ASN A 34 -39.62 28.86 14.59
CA ASN A 34 -40.89 28.42 15.16
C ASN A 34 -41.14 26.99 14.65
N ILE A 35 -40.88 25.98 15.47
CA ILE A 35 -40.77 24.57 15.06
C ILE A 35 -42.00 23.81 15.51
N GLU A 36 -42.70 23.16 14.58
CA GLU A 36 -43.70 22.13 14.84
C GLU A 36 -43.03 20.78 15.10
N SER A 37 -43.68 19.85 15.80
CA SER A 37 -43.07 18.60 16.35
C SER A 37 -42.46 17.64 15.31
N SER A 38 -42.87 17.73 14.03
CA SER A 38 -42.31 16.96 12.91
C SER A 38 -40.85 17.32 12.58
N ASP A 39 -40.43 18.57 12.86
CA ASP A 39 -39.13 19.10 12.53
C ASP A 39 -38.04 18.69 13.55
N LEU A 40 -38.46 18.20 14.73
CA LEU A 40 -37.55 17.75 15.79
C LEU A 40 -36.94 16.37 15.48
N GLU A 41 -37.66 15.46 14.85
CA GLU A 41 -37.13 14.16 14.41
C GLU A 41 -36.14 14.34 13.27
N GLU A 42 -36.42 15.20 12.32
CA GLU A 42 -35.57 15.50 11.16
C GLU A 42 -34.24 16.14 11.58
N LYS A 43 -34.24 17.07 12.55
CA LYS A 43 -33.02 17.67 13.12
C LYS A 43 -32.17 16.65 13.92
N SER A 44 -32.83 15.72 14.61
CA SER A 44 -32.12 14.67 15.35
C SER A 44 -31.37 13.74 14.39
N ASP A 45 -31.95 13.43 13.22
CA ASP A 45 -31.39 12.56 12.23
C ASP A 45 -30.19 13.21 11.52
N LEU A 46 -30.26 14.49 11.16
CA LEU A 46 -29.12 15.27 10.63
C LEU A 46 -27.97 15.34 11.62
N SER A 47 -28.26 15.67 12.87
CA SER A 47 -27.24 15.71 13.93
C SER A 47 -26.54 14.35 14.09
N ASN A 48 -27.27 13.25 13.97
CA ASN A 48 -26.73 11.91 14.07
C ASN A 48 -25.85 11.56 12.85
N VAL A 49 -26.24 11.97 11.63
CA VAL A 49 -25.43 11.81 10.43
C VAL A 49 -24.12 12.57 10.56
N PHE A 50 -24.14 13.84 10.99
CA PHE A 50 -22.91 14.61 11.21
C PHE A 50 -22.02 13.98 12.28
N LYS A 51 -22.55 13.59 13.42
CA LYS A 51 -21.81 12.85 14.45
C LYS A 51 -21.16 11.57 13.91
N TYR A 52 -21.87 10.85 13.05
CA TYR A 52 -21.33 9.67 12.40
C TYR A 52 -20.20 10.04 11.42
N LEU A 53 -20.37 11.08 10.60
CA LEU A 53 -19.35 11.56 9.68
C LEU A 53 -18.09 12.04 10.42
N GLU A 54 -18.23 12.64 11.60
CA GLU A 54 -17.08 13.06 12.43
C GLU A 54 -16.21 11.89 12.91
N THR A 55 -16.76 10.68 13.01
CA THR A 55 -15.99 9.49 13.41
C THR A 55 -14.96 9.08 12.37
N PHE A 56 -15.11 9.53 11.11
CA PHE A 56 -14.16 9.21 10.06
C PHE A 56 -12.95 10.14 10.12
N PRO A 57 -11.74 9.56 10.09
CA PRO A 57 -10.52 10.35 10.00
C PRO A 57 -10.51 11.14 8.70
N GLY A 58 -9.65 12.13 8.62
CA GLY A 58 -9.49 12.96 7.43
C GLY A 58 -9.14 14.40 7.81
N ASN A 59 -8.83 15.18 6.80
CA ASN A 59 -8.49 16.59 6.92
C ASN A 59 -9.22 17.39 5.81
N ARG A 60 -8.94 18.68 5.69
CA ARG A 60 -9.57 19.53 4.66
C ARG A 60 -9.19 19.16 3.22
N GLU A 61 -8.18 18.35 3.02
CA GLU A 61 -7.75 17.85 1.71
C GLU A 61 -8.41 16.52 1.36
N ARG A 62 -8.71 15.68 2.37
CA ARG A 62 -9.40 14.38 2.22
C ARG A 62 -10.41 14.21 3.33
N PHE A 63 -11.65 14.10 2.95
CA PHE A 63 -12.79 14.04 3.87
C PHE A 63 -13.93 13.19 3.30
N VAL A 64 -14.84 12.82 4.16
CA VAL A 64 -16.02 12.04 3.78
C VAL A 64 -17.22 12.93 3.56
N GLY A 65 -18.16 12.43 2.76
CA GLY A 65 -19.49 12.99 2.60
C GLY A 65 -20.50 11.91 2.26
N VAL A 66 -21.75 12.28 2.33
CA VAL A 66 -22.89 11.42 2.01
C VAL A 66 -23.53 11.87 0.71
N VAL A 67 -23.80 10.93 -0.17
CA VAL A 67 -24.42 11.20 -1.47
C VAL A 67 -25.89 11.53 -1.29
N THR A 68 -26.28 12.72 -1.68
CA THR A 68 -27.66 13.24 -1.63
C THR A 68 -28.33 13.20 -3.00
N ASN A 69 -27.56 13.20 -4.10
CA ASN A 69 -28.07 13.05 -5.46
C ASN A 69 -26.99 12.43 -6.37
N ASN A 70 -27.40 11.55 -7.30
CA ASN A 70 -26.49 10.89 -8.26
C ASN A 70 -27.09 10.77 -9.68
N LEU A 71 -28.12 11.52 -10.02
CA LEU A 71 -28.84 11.37 -11.30
C LEU A 71 -28.01 11.88 -12.49
N LYS A 72 -27.45 13.07 -12.39
CA LYS A 72 -26.64 13.70 -13.46
C LYS A 72 -25.24 14.04 -12.94
N ASP A 73 -25.20 14.90 -11.95
CA ASP A 73 -23.99 15.23 -11.20
C ASP A 73 -24.09 14.56 -9.83
N LEU A 74 -22.97 14.37 -9.16
CA LEU A 74 -22.92 13.79 -7.82
C LEU A 74 -23.01 14.93 -6.81
N GLU A 75 -24.13 15.02 -6.09
CA GLU A 75 -24.26 15.94 -4.97
C GLU A 75 -23.91 15.24 -3.67
N VAL A 76 -23.05 15.85 -2.87
CA VAL A 76 -22.51 15.25 -1.64
C VAL A 76 -22.59 16.24 -0.49
N LEU A 77 -23.25 15.86 0.60
CA LEU A 77 -23.20 16.56 1.88
C LEU A 77 -21.93 16.15 2.63
N THR A 78 -21.04 17.11 2.84
CA THR A 78 -19.75 16.84 3.50
C THR A 78 -19.88 16.81 5.03
N LYS A 79 -18.90 16.25 5.70
CA LYS A 79 -18.81 16.28 7.17
C LYS A 79 -18.68 17.69 7.76
N TYR A 80 -18.42 18.70 6.94
CA TYR A 80 -18.33 20.10 7.35
C TYR A 80 -19.62 20.88 7.15
N GLY A 81 -20.69 20.22 6.65
CA GLY A 81 -21.97 20.84 6.38
C GLY A 81 -22.12 21.43 4.97
N ASP A 82 -21.05 21.39 4.16
CA ASP A 82 -21.10 21.92 2.79
C ASP A 82 -21.80 20.92 1.86
N LEU A 83 -22.65 21.42 0.98
CA LEU A 83 -23.23 20.67 -0.12
C LEU A 83 -22.39 20.94 -1.38
N ILE A 84 -21.86 19.90 -1.99
CA ILE A 84 -20.90 19.99 -3.09
C ILE A 84 -21.40 19.23 -4.29
N ASP A 85 -21.36 19.87 -5.46
CA ASP A 85 -21.64 19.27 -6.76
C ASP A 85 -20.34 18.82 -7.44
N ILE A 86 -20.24 17.53 -7.75
CA ILE A 86 -19.12 16.93 -8.48
C ILE A 86 -19.63 16.49 -9.85
N LYS A 87 -19.00 17.05 -10.90
CA LYS A 87 -19.32 16.70 -12.28
C LYS A 87 -18.65 15.39 -12.68
N TRP A 88 -19.35 14.62 -13.50
CA TRP A 88 -18.76 13.44 -14.12
C TRP A 88 -17.59 13.85 -15.01
N SER A 89 -16.48 13.16 -14.87
CA SER A 89 -15.32 13.31 -15.75
C SER A 89 -14.80 11.94 -16.21
N GLU A 90 -14.16 11.93 -17.39
CA GLU A 90 -13.51 10.74 -17.94
C GLU A 90 -12.40 10.17 -17.02
N ASP A 91 -11.85 11.02 -16.16
CA ASP A 91 -10.85 10.62 -15.17
C ASP A 91 -11.42 9.63 -14.14
N LEU A 92 -12.74 9.59 -13.95
CA LEU A 92 -13.41 8.65 -13.05
C LEU A 92 -13.54 7.22 -13.63
N LYS A 93 -13.07 6.97 -14.87
CA LYS A 93 -13.05 5.62 -15.48
C LYS A 93 -12.18 4.62 -14.72
N TRP A 94 -11.36 5.06 -13.78
CA TRP A 94 -10.64 4.18 -12.87
C TRP A 94 -11.57 3.44 -11.90
N ALA A 95 -12.73 4.03 -11.56
CA ALA A 95 -13.69 3.53 -10.57
C ALA A 95 -14.45 2.29 -11.07
N ARG A 96 -13.74 1.33 -11.66
CA ARG A 96 -14.30 0.05 -12.10
C ARG A 96 -14.59 -0.84 -10.90
N PRO A 97 -15.80 -1.44 -10.79
CA PRO A 97 -16.14 -2.32 -9.68
C PRO A 97 -15.08 -3.41 -9.47
N TYR A 98 -14.72 -3.65 -8.22
CA TYR A 98 -13.82 -4.74 -7.87
C TYR A 98 -14.57 -6.08 -7.95
N ILE A 99 -13.98 -7.06 -8.63
CA ILE A 99 -14.52 -8.42 -8.70
C ILE A 99 -13.54 -9.40 -8.02
N SER A 100 -12.25 -9.31 -8.33
CA SER A 100 -11.18 -10.09 -7.70
C SER A 100 -9.83 -9.40 -7.94
N GLU A 101 -8.76 -9.93 -7.35
CA GLU A 101 -7.39 -9.40 -7.51
C GLU A 101 -6.99 -9.20 -8.99
N ASN A 102 -7.43 -10.10 -9.86
CA ASN A 102 -7.09 -10.10 -11.29
C ASN A 102 -8.25 -9.67 -12.21
N ARG A 103 -9.42 -9.28 -11.65
CA ARG A 103 -10.60 -8.97 -12.44
C ARG A 103 -11.31 -7.72 -11.92
N ARG A 104 -11.61 -6.80 -12.84
CA ARG A 104 -12.41 -5.59 -12.59
C ARG A 104 -13.66 -5.60 -13.46
N GLY A 105 -14.72 -4.96 -13.02
CA GLY A 105 -15.95 -4.76 -13.75
C GLY A 105 -15.81 -3.85 -14.98
N ALA A 106 -16.92 -3.53 -15.62
CA ALA A 106 -16.98 -2.60 -16.72
C ALA A 106 -16.50 -1.20 -16.31
N ARG A 107 -16.09 -0.40 -17.30
CA ARG A 107 -15.82 1.04 -17.05
C ARG A 107 -17.13 1.75 -16.79
N PRO A 108 -17.25 2.51 -15.71
CA PRO A 108 -18.45 3.29 -15.45
C PRO A 108 -18.60 4.42 -16.49
N ARG A 109 -19.84 4.80 -16.75
CA ARG A 109 -20.20 5.87 -17.70
C ARG A 109 -20.85 7.05 -16.98
N SER A 110 -21.32 6.83 -15.76
CA SER A 110 -21.99 7.80 -14.89
C SER A 110 -21.77 7.46 -13.43
N PHE A 111 -22.10 8.37 -12.53
CA PHE A 111 -22.08 8.12 -11.10
C PHE A 111 -23.03 7.00 -10.68
N SER A 112 -24.20 6.89 -11.30
CA SER A 112 -25.17 5.85 -10.96
C SER A 112 -24.71 4.41 -11.24
N ASP A 113 -23.64 4.24 -12.05
CA ASP A 113 -23.03 2.93 -12.27
C ASP A 113 -22.21 2.42 -11.07
N ILE A 114 -21.79 3.32 -10.16
CA ILE A 114 -20.83 3.04 -9.09
C ILE A 114 -21.25 3.53 -7.72
N ILE A 115 -22.19 4.47 -7.63
CA ILE A 115 -22.59 5.15 -6.40
C ILE A 115 -24.11 5.21 -6.32
N LYS A 116 -24.63 4.95 -5.13
CA LYS A 116 -26.07 5.05 -4.81
C LYS A 116 -26.34 6.22 -3.88
N LEU A 117 -27.58 6.64 -3.86
CA LEU A 117 -28.07 7.62 -2.88
C LEU A 117 -27.82 7.09 -1.46
N GLY A 118 -27.31 7.93 -0.57
CA GLY A 118 -26.94 7.57 0.80
C GLY A 118 -25.60 6.87 0.95
N ASP A 119 -24.83 6.70 -0.13
CA ASP A 119 -23.49 6.15 -0.02
C ASP A 119 -22.54 7.15 0.64
N LEU A 120 -21.68 6.62 1.53
CA LEU A 120 -20.58 7.36 2.14
C LEU A 120 -19.39 7.33 1.19
N VAL A 121 -19.00 8.49 0.69
CA VAL A 121 -17.89 8.61 -0.28
C VAL A 121 -16.73 9.41 0.28
N TRP A 122 -15.52 9.08 -0.16
CA TRP A 122 -14.33 9.87 0.09
C TRP A 122 -14.15 10.91 -1.00
N LEU A 123 -13.83 12.12 -0.57
CA LEU A 123 -13.54 13.27 -1.42
C LEU A 123 -12.10 13.73 -1.22
N SER A 124 -11.48 14.17 -2.30
CA SER A 124 -10.16 14.80 -2.29
C SER A 124 -10.25 16.20 -2.88
N LYS A 125 -9.70 17.17 -2.15
CA LYS A 125 -9.58 18.56 -2.60
C LYS A 125 -8.14 18.80 -3.07
N ASP A 126 -7.98 19.24 -4.29
CA ASP A 126 -6.69 19.67 -4.82
C ASP A 126 -6.36 21.07 -4.29
N ASN A 127 -5.18 21.23 -3.68
CA ASN A 127 -4.79 22.49 -3.04
C ASN A 127 -4.45 23.61 -4.04
N VAL A 128 -4.12 23.27 -5.28
CA VAL A 128 -3.77 24.24 -6.32
C VAL A 128 -5.01 24.70 -7.07
N THR A 129 -5.78 23.75 -7.59
CA THR A 129 -6.98 24.05 -8.40
C THR A 129 -8.23 24.26 -7.57
N GLN A 130 -8.20 23.93 -6.27
CA GLN A 130 -9.34 23.92 -5.34
C GLN A 130 -10.49 22.99 -5.80
N THR A 131 -10.28 22.16 -6.82
CA THR A 131 -11.28 21.22 -7.30
C THR A 131 -11.47 20.06 -6.30
N ILE A 132 -12.72 19.66 -6.12
CA ILE A 132 -13.08 18.49 -5.30
C ILE A 132 -13.45 17.37 -6.23
N SER A 133 -12.91 16.19 -5.97
CA SER A 133 -13.14 14.99 -6.77
C SER A 133 -13.40 13.77 -5.89
N LEU A 134 -14.15 12.82 -6.45
CA LEU A 134 -14.33 11.50 -5.84
C LEU A 134 -12.96 10.80 -5.74
N THR A 135 -12.68 10.25 -4.57
CA THR A 135 -11.47 9.45 -4.32
C THR A 135 -11.82 8.17 -3.56
N GLN A 136 -10.83 7.32 -3.38
CA GLN A 136 -10.94 6.13 -2.55
C GLN A 136 -9.65 5.95 -1.75
N ILE A 137 -9.81 5.63 -0.47
CA ILE A 137 -8.66 5.27 0.37
C ILE A 137 -8.17 3.89 -0.10
N PRO A 138 -6.90 3.76 -0.50
CA PRO A 138 -6.37 2.47 -0.93
C PRO A 138 -6.25 1.51 0.26
N GLU A 139 -6.67 0.26 0.08
CA GLU A 139 -6.45 -0.80 1.07
C GLU A 139 -4.96 -1.13 1.19
N ALA A 140 -4.26 -1.14 0.05
CA ALA A 140 -2.82 -1.33 0.01
C ALA A 140 -2.11 -0.09 0.53
N GLN A 141 -1.14 -0.31 1.42
CA GLN A 141 -0.27 0.73 1.94
C GLN A 141 1.14 0.54 1.41
N SER A 142 1.85 1.64 1.22
CA SER A 142 3.24 1.64 0.81
C SER A 142 4.05 2.63 1.64
N ALA A 143 5.37 2.51 1.54
CA ALA A 143 6.30 3.47 2.13
C ALA A 143 7.38 3.82 1.11
N LEU A 144 7.99 4.98 1.29
CA LEU A 144 9.15 5.41 0.51
C LEU A 144 10.22 5.93 1.47
N ILE A 145 11.46 5.54 1.21
CA ILE A 145 12.64 6.09 1.85
C ILE A 145 13.69 6.41 0.78
N SER A 146 14.29 7.58 0.85
CA SER A 146 15.44 7.98 0.02
C SER A 146 16.55 8.47 0.92
N ILE A 147 17.76 7.94 0.71
CA ILE A 147 18.96 8.24 1.51
C ILE A 147 20.07 8.68 0.57
N ASP A 148 20.82 9.72 0.92
CA ASP A 148 22.08 10.02 0.27
C ASP A 148 23.09 8.94 0.67
N PRO A 149 23.61 8.14 -0.28
CA PRO A 149 24.50 7.03 0.03
C PRO A 149 25.86 7.48 0.56
N LYS A 150 26.27 8.73 0.34
CA LYS A 150 27.58 9.25 0.80
C LYS A 150 27.53 9.79 2.21
N SER A 151 26.49 10.56 2.52
CA SER A 151 26.36 11.21 3.83
C SER A 151 25.53 10.42 4.83
N GLY A 152 24.53 9.66 4.37
CA GLY A 152 23.51 9.03 5.20
C GLY A 152 22.29 9.91 5.44
N SER A 153 22.27 11.14 4.91
CA SER A 153 21.12 12.05 5.06
C SER A 153 19.86 11.45 4.46
N ILE A 154 18.75 11.47 5.19
CA ILE A 154 17.43 11.07 4.71
C ILE A 154 16.87 12.22 3.88
N LEU A 155 16.76 12.03 2.57
CA LEU A 155 16.28 13.01 1.62
C LEU A 155 14.75 13.05 1.52
N ALA A 156 14.12 11.88 1.71
CA ALA A 156 12.66 11.74 1.75
C ALA A 156 12.26 10.52 2.57
N SER A 157 11.18 10.66 3.35
CA SER A 157 10.59 9.57 4.12
C SER A 157 9.07 9.71 4.11
N VAL A 158 8.37 8.71 3.58
CA VAL A 158 6.90 8.63 3.53
C VAL A 158 6.47 7.31 4.12
N GLY A 159 5.87 7.34 5.30
CA GLY A 159 5.52 6.13 6.07
C GLY A 159 4.18 5.48 5.71
N GLY A 160 3.37 6.10 4.86
CA GLY A 160 2.05 5.61 4.46
C GLY A 160 1.32 6.58 3.55
N TYR A 161 0.07 6.26 3.24
CA TYR A 161 -0.75 7.05 2.34
C TYR A 161 -1.15 8.41 2.94
N ASP A 162 -1.61 8.43 4.20
CA ASP A 162 -2.06 9.64 4.88
C ASP A 162 -1.86 9.48 6.40
N PHE A 163 -1.22 10.46 7.03
CA PHE A 163 -0.92 10.45 8.47
C PHE A 163 -2.18 10.55 9.34
N ALA A 164 -3.21 11.28 8.89
CA ALA A 164 -4.47 11.40 9.60
C ALA A 164 -5.24 10.06 9.65
N LEU A 165 -5.07 9.22 8.61
CA LEU A 165 -5.67 7.89 8.53
C LEU A 165 -4.87 6.83 9.31
N SER A 166 -3.55 6.95 9.33
CA SER A 166 -2.67 6.00 10.01
C SER A 166 -1.35 6.65 10.41
N LYS A 167 -1.10 6.68 11.71
CA LYS A 167 0.17 7.18 12.29
C LYS A 167 1.29 6.14 12.23
N PHE A 168 1.03 4.94 11.73
CA PHE A 168 2.00 3.86 11.62
C PHE A 168 3.01 4.18 10.52
N ASN A 169 4.25 4.50 10.90
CA ASN A 169 5.36 4.77 9.98
C ASN A 169 5.95 3.45 9.44
N ARG A 170 5.58 3.07 8.25
CA ARG A 170 6.01 1.80 7.64
C ARG A 170 7.48 1.78 7.25
N VAL A 171 8.13 2.96 7.15
CA VAL A 171 9.58 3.02 6.89
C VAL A 171 10.37 2.38 8.02
N GLU A 172 9.95 2.57 9.26
CA GLU A 172 10.67 2.11 10.45
C GLU A 172 9.95 0.98 11.20
N GLN A 173 8.61 1.02 11.25
CA GLN A 173 7.82 0.15 12.12
C GLN A 173 7.35 -1.12 11.40
N ALA A 174 7.16 -1.10 10.07
CA ALA A 174 6.83 -2.31 9.33
C ALA A 174 8.08 -3.19 9.13
N SER A 175 7.89 -4.49 9.19
CA SER A 175 8.96 -5.47 8.93
C SER A 175 8.50 -6.48 7.87
N PRO A 176 8.34 -6.07 6.61
CA PRO A 176 8.01 -6.98 5.52
C PRO A 176 9.16 -7.93 5.24
N LEU A 177 8.87 -9.04 4.56
CA LEU A 177 9.89 -9.92 4.02
C LEU A 177 10.73 -9.15 2.98
N LEU A 178 12.04 -9.30 3.01
CA LEU A 178 12.93 -8.70 2.01
C LEU A 178 12.70 -9.25 0.61
N GLY A 179 12.32 -10.53 0.52
CA GLY A 179 12.16 -11.21 -0.75
C GLY A 179 13.44 -11.13 -1.58
N SER A 180 13.31 -11.01 -2.88
CA SER A 180 14.46 -10.94 -3.80
C SER A 180 15.38 -9.73 -3.61
N ASN A 181 15.02 -8.75 -2.77
CA ASN A 181 15.93 -7.67 -2.37
C ASN A 181 17.16 -8.18 -1.59
N PHE A 182 17.09 -9.37 -1.00
CA PHE A 182 18.25 -9.97 -0.32
C PHE A 182 19.30 -10.54 -1.30
N LYS A 183 18.93 -10.88 -2.53
CA LYS A 183 19.83 -11.54 -3.49
C LYS A 183 21.14 -10.78 -3.76
N PRO A 184 21.18 -9.44 -3.95
CA PRO A 184 22.44 -8.73 -4.15
C PRO A 184 23.46 -8.99 -3.04
N PHE A 185 23.05 -9.12 -1.78
CA PHE A 185 23.94 -9.40 -0.64
C PHE A 185 24.49 -10.82 -0.68
N LEU A 186 23.66 -11.81 -1.05
CA LEU A 186 24.10 -13.19 -1.30
C LEU A 186 25.14 -13.25 -2.42
N TYR A 187 24.89 -12.56 -3.54
CA TYR A 187 25.79 -12.55 -4.67
C TYR A 187 27.10 -11.80 -4.36
N ALA A 188 27.02 -10.71 -3.60
CA ALA A 188 28.22 -10.02 -3.11
C ALA A 188 29.05 -10.92 -2.19
N ALA A 189 28.41 -11.69 -1.30
CA ALA A 189 29.08 -12.70 -0.49
C ALA A 189 29.78 -13.76 -1.37
N ALA A 190 29.11 -14.20 -2.44
CA ALA A 190 29.68 -15.16 -3.38
C ALA A 190 30.94 -14.61 -4.06
N PHE A 191 30.88 -13.39 -4.59
CA PHE A 191 32.02 -12.74 -5.24
C PHE A 191 33.20 -12.55 -4.29
N SER A 192 32.94 -12.22 -3.03
CA SER A 192 33.97 -12.15 -1.98
C SER A 192 34.58 -13.51 -1.61
N ASN A 193 33.97 -14.61 -2.05
CA ASN A 193 34.44 -15.98 -1.79
C ASN A 193 34.87 -16.73 -3.07
N GLY A 194 35.33 -16.01 -4.09
CA GLY A 194 35.95 -16.56 -5.28
C GLY A 194 35.01 -16.87 -6.46
N PHE A 195 33.71 -16.68 -6.31
CA PHE A 195 32.81 -16.73 -7.45
C PHE A 195 32.97 -15.48 -8.33
N THR A 196 32.60 -15.60 -9.58
CA THR A 196 32.63 -14.50 -10.56
C THR A 196 31.24 -14.36 -11.21
N PRO A 197 30.96 -13.23 -11.86
CA PRO A 197 29.73 -13.09 -12.65
C PRO A 197 29.57 -14.16 -13.75
N SER A 198 30.64 -14.80 -14.18
CA SER A 198 30.66 -15.87 -15.18
C SER A 198 30.55 -17.27 -14.58
N SER A 199 30.68 -17.43 -13.27
CA SER A 199 30.50 -18.72 -12.59
C SER A 199 29.16 -19.32 -12.90
N LEU A 200 29.11 -20.63 -13.14
CA LEU A 200 27.92 -21.36 -13.53
C LEU A 200 27.30 -22.07 -12.33
N ILE A 201 26.00 -21.87 -12.13
CA ILE A 201 25.16 -22.62 -11.20
C ILE A 201 24.01 -23.22 -11.98
N ASN A 202 23.67 -24.48 -11.69
CA ASN A 202 22.61 -25.18 -12.42
C ASN A 202 21.22 -24.74 -11.95
N ASP A 203 20.45 -24.11 -12.83
CA ASP A 203 19.03 -23.76 -12.60
C ASP A 203 18.15 -24.99 -12.94
N ALA A 204 18.11 -25.94 -12.02
CA ALA A 204 17.38 -27.20 -12.16
C ALA A 204 16.55 -27.47 -10.88
N PRO A 205 15.56 -28.34 -10.93
CA PRO A 205 14.76 -28.75 -9.77
C PRO A 205 15.66 -29.18 -8.60
N ILE A 206 15.27 -28.80 -7.40
CA ILE A 206 15.93 -29.19 -6.18
C ILE A 206 14.84 -29.50 -5.13
N ILE A 207 15.06 -30.55 -4.39
CA ILE A 207 14.20 -30.96 -3.26
C ILE A 207 15.12 -31.00 -2.05
N PHE A 208 14.72 -30.31 -1.00
CA PHE A 208 15.36 -30.43 0.30
C PHE A 208 14.49 -31.27 1.21
N GLU A 209 15.06 -32.30 1.76
CA GLU A 209 14.49 -33.05 2.87
C GLU A 209 15.07 -32.42 4.14
N ASP A 210 14.27 -31.63 4.82
CA ASP A 210 14.61 -31.09 6.12
C ASP A 210 13.81 -31.90 7.14
N GLU A 211 14.50 -32.65 8.00
CA GLU A 211 13.87 -33.47 9.03
C GLU A 211 13.05 -32.66 10.04
N ALA A 212 13.29 -31.33 10.10
CA ALA A 212 12.56 -30.41 10.96
C ALA A 212 11.28 -29.84 10.32
N LEU A 213 11.06 -30.02 9.03
CA LEU A 213 9.86 -29.58 8.32
C LEU A 213 8.96 -30.76 8.01
N GLU A 214 7.68 -30.64 8.37
CA GLU A 214 6.65 -31.64 8.04
C GLU A 214 6.46 -31.83 6.53
N GLU A 215 6.86 -30.84 5.71
CA GLU A 215 6.79 -30.87 4.25
C GLU A 215 8.16 -30.66 3.60
N LYS A 216 8.42 -31.40 2.50
CA LYS A 216 9.62 -31.24 1.67
C LYS A 216 9.63 -29.86 1.00
N TRP A 217 10.62 -29.04 1.29
CA TRP A 217 10.76 -27.74 0.65
C TRP A 217 11.18 -27.88 -0.83
N ARG A 218 10.33 -27.35 -1.73
CA ARG A 218 10.49 -27.41 -3.19
C ARG A 218 10.46 -26.03 -3.81
N PRO A 219 11.52 -25.24 -3.71
CA PRO A 219 11.57 -23.91 -4.32
C PRO A 219 11.44 -23.99 -5.85
N ARG A 220 10.81 -22.96 -6.44
CA ARG A 220 10.64 -22.83 -7.89
C ARG A 220 10.99 -21.43 -8.34
N ASN A 221 11.40 -21.29 -9.61
CA ASN A 221 11.47 -19.99 -10.25
C ASN A 221 10.05 -19.40 -10.41
N ALA A 222 9.91 -18.07 -10.36
CA ALA A 222 8.62 -17.41 -10.59
C ALA A 222 8.02 -17.71 -11.97
N SER A 223 8.88 -17.97 -12.98
CA SER A 223 8.45 -18.40 -14.32
C SER A 223 7.94 -19.85 -14.40
N GLY A 224 8.12 -20.66 -13.35
CA GLY A 224 7.86 -22.10 -13.36
C GLY A 224 8.81 -22.94 -14.22
N LYS A 225 9.76 -22.30 -14.91
CA LYS A 225 10.70 -22.95 -15.85
C LYS A 225 12.09 -23.16 -15.22
N PHE A 226 12.86 -24.07 -15.81
CA PHE A 226 14.24 -24.37 -15.49
C PHE A 226 15.12 -24.06 -16.69
N TYR A 227 16.34 -23.56 -16.46
CA TYR A 227 17.19 -23.03 -17.52
C TYR A 227 18.56 -23.70 -17.60
N GLY A 228 18.83 -24.71 -16.75
CA GLY A 228 20.09 -25.44 -16.74
C GLY A 228 21.28 -24.60 -16.26
N PRO A 229 22.49 -24.86 -16.77
CA PRO A 229 23.68 -24.11 -16.37
C PRO A 229 23.52 -22.61 -16.66
N THR A 230 23.45 -21.82 -15.59
CA THR A 230 23.16 -20.39 -15.62
C THR A 230 24.32 -19.60 -15.02
N ARG A 231 24.81 -18.58 -15.72
CA ARG A 231 25.83 -17.66 -15.17
C ARG A 231 25.25 -16.87 -14.00
N LEU A 232 26.06 -16.58 -13.00
CA LEU A 232 25.60 -15.80 -11.82
C LEU A 232 25.05 -14.42 -12.23
N ARG A 233 25.67 -13.75 -13.21
CA ARG A 233 25.14 -12.50 -13.77
C ARG A 233 23.68 -12.66 -14.21
N GLU A 234 23.39 -13.72 -14.97
CA GLU A 234 22.04 -13.99 -15.47
C GLU A 234 21.10 -14.42 -14.34
N GLY A 235 21.61 -15.22 -13.39
CA GLY A 235 20.85 -15.63 -12.21
C GLY A 235 20.36 -14.44 -11.37
N LEU A 236 21.20 -13.43 -11.18
CA LEU A 236 20.84 -12.19 -10.47
C LEU A 236 19.90 -11.32 -11.32
N LEU A 237 20.25 -11.07 -12.59
CA LEU A 237 19.47 -10.22 -13.51
C LEU A 237 18.02 -10.71 -13.64
N GLN A 238 17.82 -12.01 -13.79
CA GLN A 238 16.51 -12.65 -13.92
C GLN A 238 15.90 -13.07 -12.57
N SER A 239 16.56 -12.74 -11.48
CA SER A 239 16.11 -13.10 -10.13
C SER A 239 15.80 -14.60 -9.97
N ARG A 240 16.65 -15.51 -10.53
CA ARG A 240 16.45 -16.97 -10.49
C ARG A 240 16.53 -17.50 -9.07
N ASN A 241 15.42 -18.09 -8.61
CA ASN A 241 15.33 -18.61 -7.25
C ASN A 241 16.26 -19.81 -7.04
N LEU A 242 16.24 -20.75 -7.96
CA LEU A 242 17.02 -22.00 -7.83
C LEU A 242 18.52 -21.77 -7.89
N VAL A 243 18.97 -20.80 -8.69
CA VAL A 243 20.37 -20.35 -8.71
C VAL A 243 20.76 -19.79 -7.34
N SER A 244 19.93 -18.92 -6.76
CA SER A 244 20.19 -18.30 -5.45
C SER A 244 20.21 -19.34 -4.31
N VAL A 245 19.28 -20.30 -4.31
CA VAL A 245 19.25 -21.37 -3.30
C VAL A 245 20.50 -22.25 -3.38
N ARG A 246 20.92 -22.66 -4.59
CA ARG A 246 22.15 -23.46 -4.77
C ARG A 246 23.38 -22.68 -4.38
N LEU A 247 23.46 -21.40 -4.76
CA LEU A 247 24.57 -20.51 -4.39
C LEU A 247 24.70 -20.39 -2.87
N MET A 248 23.56 -20.18 -2.17
CA MET A 248 23.54 -20.15 -0.70
C MET A 248 24.04 -21.47 -0.09
N ARG A 249 23.62 -22.60 -0.65
CA ARG A 249 24.05 -23.93 -0.21
C ARG A 249 25.55 -24.14 -0.38
N GLU A 250 26.12 -23.72 -1.51
CA GLU A 250 27.57 -23.85 -1.80
C GLU A 250 28.40 -22.96 -0.89
N LEU A 251 27.94 -21.74 -0.60
CA LEU A 251 28.65 -20.82 0.30
C LEU A 251 28.51 -21.22 1.78
N GLY A 252 27.40 -21.78 2.16
CA GLY A 252 26.97 -21.96 3.55
C GLY A 252 26.24 -20.73 4.10
N VAL A 253 25.12 -20.97 4.77
CA VAL A 253 24.19 -19.94 5.28
C VAL A 253 24.89 -18.98 6.25
N ASP A 254 25.64 -19.51 7.21
CA ASP A 254 26.32 -18.66 8.22
C ASP A 254 27.36 -17.72 7.62
N LYS A 255 28.05 -18.15 6.57
CA LYS A 255 28.99 -17.28 5.86
C LYS A 255 28.28 -16.10 5.22
N VAL A 256 27.13 -16.33 4.61
CA VAL A 256 26.32 -15.27 4.00
C VAL A 256 25.74 -14.34 5.06
N ARG A 257 25.23 -14.88 6.19
CA ARG A 257 24.73 -14.08 7.32
C ARG A 257 25.81 -13.16 7.90
N ASN A 258 27.03 -13.70 8.13
CA ASN A 258 28.18 -12.92 8.62
C ASN A 258 28.62 -11.86 7.61
N PHE A 259 28.47 -12.12 6.32
CA PHE A 259 28.77 -11.14 5.28
C PHE A 259 27.69 -10.04 5.22
N ALA A 260 26.42 -10.40 5.31
CA ALA A 260 25.29 -9.46 5.31
C ALA A 260 25.31 -8.51 6.52
N GLU A 261 25.81 -8.97 7.68
CA GLU A 261 25.98 -8.13 8.87
C GLU A 261 26.89 -6.91 8.60
N LYS A 262 27.87 -7.03 7.71
CA LYS A 262 28.74 -5.90 7.29
C LYS A 262 27.98 -4.79 6.56
N PHE A 263 26.84 -5.10 6.00
CA PHE A 263 25.91 -4.13 5.37
C PHE A 263 24.96 -3.48 6.38
N GLY A 264 25.02 -3.87 7.66
CA GLY A 264 24.19 -3.32 8.73
C GLY A 264 22.94 -4.15 9.05
N PHE A 265 22.79 -5.33 8.47
CA PHE A 265 21.71 -6.23 8.88
C PHE A 265 21.99 -6.82 10.25
N ASP A 266 20.97 -6.88 11.10
CA ASP A 266 21.03 -7.63 12.35
C ASP A 266 21.03 -9.14 12.05
N LYS A 267 22.16 -9.79 12.31
CA LYS A 267 22.35 -11.22 12.07
C LYS A 267 21.31 -12.09 12.79
N GLN A 268 20.81 -11.66 13.96
CA GLN A 268 19.81 -12.42 14.72
C GLN A 268 18.45 -12.46 14.01
N ARG A 269 18.17 -11.45 13.17
CA ARG A 269 16.95 -11.35 12.37
C ARG A 269 17.05 -12.06 11.01
N LEU A 270 18.25 -12.56 10.64
CA LEU A 270 18.46 -13.31 9.41
C LEU A 270 18.27 -14.82 9.69
N PRO A 271 17.31 -15.50 9.04
CA PRO A 271 17.14 -16.96 9.16
C PRO A 271 18.42 -17.74 8.94
N ALA A 272 18.62 -18.80 9.74
CA ALA A 272 19.82 -19.64 9.67
C ALA A 272 19.62 -20.87 8.75
N ASP A 273 18.82 -20.71 7.69
CA ASP A 273 18.48 -21.75 6.73
C ASP A 273 18.54 -21.24 5.28
N LEU A 274 18.35 -22.15 4.33
CA LEU A 274 18.46 -21.86 2.89
C LEU A 274 17.38 -20.91 2.36
N SER A 275 16.26 -20.75 3.08
CA SER A 275 15.16 -19.85 2.68
C SER A 275 15.60 -18.39 2.67
N LEU A 276 16.64 -18.02 3.44
CA LEU A 276 17.25 -16.70 3.42
C LEU A 276 17.69 -16.28 2.01
N SER A 277 18.10 -17.25 1.15
CA SER A 277 18.44 -16.97 -0.25
C SER A 277 17.31 -16.34 -1.06
N LEU A 278 16.05 -16.53 -0.60
CA LEU A 278 14.84 -15.97 -1.18
C LEU A 278 14.31 -14.77 -0.39
N GLY A 279 15.06 -14.35 0.65
CA GLY A 279 14.75 -13.15 1.45
C GLY A 279 13.61 -13.34 2.45
N THR A 280 13.56 -14.46 3.14
CA THR A 280 12.60 -14.73 4.23
C THR A 280 12.87 -13.91 5.50
N ALA A 281 13.94 -13.15 5.55
CA ALA A 281 14.18 -12.18 6.61
C ALA A 281 13.15 -11.04 6.58
N SER A 282 12.61 -10.69 7.76
CA SER A 282 11.67 -9.57 7.93
C SER A 282 12.40 -8.37 8.52
N LEU A 283 12.55 -7.31 7.73
CA LEU A 283 13.27 -6.08 8.10
C LEU A 283 12.53 -4.84 7.60
N ASN A 284 12.77 -3.71 8.26
CA ASN A 284 12.12 -2.48 7.85
C ASN A 284 12.77 -1.86 6.59
N PRO A 285 12.02 -1.04 5.83
CA PRO A 285 12.53 -0.39 4.64
C PRO A 285 13.77 0.47 4.86
N LEU A 286 13.88 1.16 6.01
CA LEU A 286 15.05 1.97 6.35
C LEU A 286 16.33 1.11 6.43
N SER A 287 16.30 -0.01 7.16
CA SER A 287 17.44 -0.92 7.26
C SER A 287 17.86 -1.47 5.90
N ASN A 288 16.88 -1.80 5.04
CA ASN A 288 17.17 -2.26 3.68
C ASN A 288 17.80 -1.16 2.81
N ALA A 289 17.31 0.08 2.89
CA ALA A 289 17.87 1.22 2.16
C ALA A 289 19.32 1.53 2.60
N VAL A 290 19.59 1.50 3.91
CA VAL A 290 20.95 1.65 4.46
C VAL A 290 21.88 0.54 3.93
N ALA A 291 21.43 -0.70 3.92
CA ALA A 291 22.23 -1.80 3.38
C ALA A 291 22.52 -1.62 1.89
N TYR A 292 21.55 -1.17 1.10
CA TYR A 292 21.76 -0.87 -0.33
C TYR A 292 22.68 0.31 -0.58
N SER A 293 22.73 1.32 0.31
CA SER A 293 23.61 2.47 0.17
C SER A 293 25.08 2.06 0.13
N VAL A 294 25.45 0.96 0.77
CA VAL A 294 26.82 0.41 0.75
C VAL A 294 27.29 0.10 -0.68
N PHE A 295 26.40 -0.43 -1.54
CA PHE A 295 26.74 -0.67 -2.95
C PHE A 295 26.97 0.64 -3.73
N ALA A 296 26.19 1.69 -3.42
CA ALA A 296 26.32 2.98 -4.08
C ALA A 296 27.47 3.85 -3.52
N ASN A 297 28.00 3.50 -2.33
CA ASN A 297 29.06 4.23 -1.62
C ASN A 297 30.38 3.45 -1.56
N GLU A 298 30.75 2.80 -2.64
CA GLU A 298 32.04 2.10 -2.77
C GLU A 298 32.33 1.09 -1.64
N GLY A 299 31.30 0.46 -1.10
CA GLY A 299 31.40 -0.50 0.00
C GLY A 299 31.43 0.11 1.41
N LYS A 300 31.20 1.42 1.55
CA LYS A 300 31.21 2.11 2.83
C LYS A 300 29.78 2.24 3.39
N LYS A 301 29.59 1.77 4.62
CA LYS A 301 28.33 1.93 5.34
C LYS A 301 28.18 3.36 5.85
N VAL A 302 26.94 3.87 5.83
CA VAL A 302 26.55 5.16 6.43
C VAL A 302 25.54 4.95 7.55
N GLU A 303 25.51 5.88 8.49
CA GLU A 303 24.44 5.95 9.50
C GLU A 303 23.37 6.94 9.03
N PRO A 304 22.08 6.53 9.01
CA PRO A 304 21.01 7.39 8.53
C PRO A 304 20.70 8.49 9.56
N TYR A 305 20.46 9.73 9.09
CA TYR A 305 20.03 10.87 9.92
C TYR A 305 19.09 11.79 9.13
N LEU A 306 18.25 12.54 9.86
CA LEU A 306 17.36 13.57 9.34
C LEU A 306 18.08 14.90 9.22
#